data_c90dcde4ec58f3138280ed4e3a5d6a6d
#
_entry.id   c90dcde4ec58f3138280ed4e3a5d6a6d
#
_cell.length_a   1.000
_cell.length_b   1.000
_cell.length_c   1.000
_cell.angle_alpha   90.00
_cell.angle_beta   90.00
_cell.angle_gamma   90.00
#
_symmetry.space_group_name_H-M   'P 1'
#
loop_
_entity.id
_entity.type
_entity.pdbx_description
1 polymer ?
#
loop_
_entity_poly.entity_id
_entity_poly.type
_entity_poly.pdbx_seq_one_letter_code
_entity_poly.pdbx_strand_id
1 'polypeptide(L)'
;MTEDAFEGDSVVKVTDLVAGYLPGVNILNGCSIEARRGELIGIIGPNGAGKSTLLKAMFGLVKVHSGTVVVRGQDLTGLKANRLVSRGVGFVPQNNNVFATLTIEENLQMGMYQRPKDFKERFDFVAGLFPELGKRKAQRAGSLSGGERQMVAMGRALMMDPAVLLLDEPSAGLSPVKQDETFLRVHEINRAGVSVIMVEQNARRCLQICDRAYVLDQGKDAYTGTGRELMKDPKVIQLYLGTLADTA
;
A
#
# COMPACT_ATOMS: atom_id res chain seq x y z
N MET A 1 1.99 10.72 30.65
CA MET A 1 2.80 10.70 29.43
C MET A 1 1.91 11.31 28.36
N THR A 2 2.26 12.48 27.92
CA THR A 2 1.43 13.47 27.26
C THR A 2 1.14 13.11 25.79
N GLU A 3 -0.08 13.42 25.32
CA GLU A 3 -0.57 13.26 23.94
C GLU A 3 0.35 13.86 22.88
N ASP A 4 1.20 14.82 23.23
CA ASP A 4 2.14 15.49 22.30
C ASP A 4 3.29 14.59 21.76
N ALA A 5 3.58 13.45 22.41
CA ALA A 5 4.61 12.52 21.94
C ALA A 5 4.16 11.71 20.70
N PHE A 6 2.87 11.67 20.38
CA PHE A 6 2.32 10.88 19.27
C PHE A 6 2.20 11.64 17.95
N GLU A 7 2.11 12.97 17.95
CA GLU A 7 2.06 13.74 16.69
C GLU A 7 3.40 13.76 15.93
N GLY A 8 4.53 13.61 16.61
CA GLY A 8 5.86 13.61 16.00
C GLY A 8 6.23 12.37 15.20
N ASP A 9 5.53 11.26 15.37
CA ASP A 9 5.88 9.95 14.77
C ASP A 9 4.93 9.53 13.62
N SER A 10 3.87 10.31 13.34
CA SER A 10 2.93 10.04 12.26
C SER A 10 3.55 10.32 10.90
N VAL A 11 3.63 9.30 10.04
CA VAL A 11 4.10 9.45 8.66
C VAL A 11 2.96 9.78 7.71
N VAL A 12 1.76 9.28 7.98
CA VAL A 12 0.53 9.57 7.23
C VAL A 12 -0.61 9.77 8.20
N LYS A 13 -1.38 10.85 8.01
CA LYS A 13 -2.64 11.11 8.72
C LYS A 13 -3.71 11.52 7.72
N VAL A 14 -4.74 10.73 7.64
CA VAL A 14 -5.96 11.01 6.86
C VAL A 14 -7.07 11.32 7.84
N THR A 15 -7.76 12.44 7.65
CA THR A 15 -8.82 12.87 8.57
C THR A 15 -10.09 13.19 7.81
N ASP A 16 -11.20 12.55 8.18
CA ASP A 16 -12.56 12.77 7.68
C ASP A 16 -12.65 12.83 6.14
N LEU A 17 -11.90 11.93 5.46
CA LEU A 17 -11.75 11.96 4.01
C LEU A 17 -13.05 11.58 3.31
N VAL A 18 -13.58 12.50 2.52
CA VAL A 18 -14.71 12.29 1.60
C VAL A 18 -14.19 12.37 0.17
N ALA A 19 -14.35 11.29 -0.59
CA ALA A 19 -13.82 11.21 -1.95
C ALA A 19 -14.68 10.31 -2.84
N GLY A 20 -14.62 10.55 -4.15
CA GLY A 20 -15.34 9.75 -5.14
C GLY A 20 -14.93 10.07 -6.57
N TYR A 21 -15.39 9.23 -7.50
CA TYR A 21 -15.01 9.32 -8.92
C TYR A 21 -15.86 10.32 -9.70
N LEU A 22 -17.10 10.54 -9.26
CA LEU A 22 -18.06 11.41 -9.93
C LEU A 22 -18.49 12.54 -8.98
N PRO A 23 -18.80 13.73 -9.51
CA PRO A 23 -19.37 14.81 -8.70
C PRO A 23 -20.64 14.36 -7.98
N GLY A 24 -20.71 14.63 -6.68
CA GLY A 24 -21.87 14.27 -5.85
C GLY A 24 -22.01 12.80 -5.48
N VAL A 25 -21.12 11.92 -5.96
CA VAL A 25 -21.11 10.50 -5.59
C VAL A 25 -19.88 10.21 -4.73
N ASN A 26 -20.10 10.03 -3.43
CA ASN A 26 -19.03 9.70 -2.49
C ASN A 26 -18.92 8.18 -2.34
N ILE A 27 -17.69 7.69 -2.43
CA ILE A 27 -17.31 6.32 -2.07
C ILE A 27 -16.74 6.30 -0.65
N LEU A 28 -15.97 7.33 -0.29
CA LEU A 28 -15.52 7.57 1.08
C LEU A 28 -16.42 8.61 1.73
N ASN A 29 -16.82 8.35 2.96
CA ASN A 29 -17.84 9.10 3.70
C ASN A 29 -17.30 9.58 5.07
N GLY A 30 -16.09 10.15 5.11
CA GLY A 30 -15.43 10.60 6.33
C GLY A 30 -14.53 9.51 6.93
N CYS A 31 -13.68 8.89 6.10
CA CYS A 31 -12.71 7.88 6.52
C CYS A 31 -11.49 8.53 7.15
N SER A 32 -11.06 8.03 8.31
CA SER A 32 -9.86 8.49 9.02
C SER A 32 -8.92 7.34 9.30
N ILE A 33 -7.66 7.46 8.87
CA ILE A 33 -6.60 6.49 9.15
C ILE A 33 -5.30 7.21 9.49
N GLU A 34 -4.45 6.54 10.24
CA GLU A 34 -3.11 7.02 10.57
C GLU A 34 -2.10 5.89 10.46
N ALA A 35 -0.91 6.21 9.96
CA ALA A 35 0.24 5.32 9.98
C ALA A 35 1.44 6.02 10.62
N ARG A 36 2.15 5.33 11.51
CA ARG A 36 3.39 5.79 12.12
C ARG A 36 4.59 5.41 11.25
N ARG A 37 5.71 6.05 11.51
CA ARG A 37 6.96 5.75 10.82
C ARG A 37 7.36 4.27 11.02
N GLY A 38 7.62 3.57 9.91
CA GLY A 38 7.99 2.15 9.93
C GLY A 38 6.85 1.18 10.23
N GLU A 39 5.61 1.68 10.37
CA GLU A 39 4.43 0.84 10.64
C GLU A 39 3.91 0.20 9.34
N LEU A 40 3.48 -1.05 9.43
CA LEU A 40 2.75 -1.76 8.39
C LEU A 40 1.26 -1.76 8.75
N ILE A 41 0.48 -0.96 8.02
CA ILE A 41 -0.97 -0.83 8.19
C ILE A 41 -1.69 -1.71 7.17
N GLY A 42 -2.62 -2.54 7.66
CA GLY A 42 -3.57 -3.28 6.85
C GLY A 42 -4.91 -2.53 6.70
N ILE A 43 -5.50 -2.53 5.51
CA ILE A 43 -6.85 -2.05 5.26
C ILE A 43 -7.65 -3.22 4.70
N ILE A 44 -8.63 -3.68 5.46
CA ILE A 44 -9.50 -4.80 5.11
C ILE A 44 -10.97 -4.35 5.09
N GLY A 45 -11.85 -5.20 4.61
CA GLY A 45 -13.30 -4.93 4.54
C GLY A 45 -13.92 -5.56 3.31
N PRO A 46 -15.27 -5.51 3.16
CA PRO A 46 -15.97 -6.14 2.06
C PRO A 46 -15.65 -5.49 0.71
N ASN A 47 -16.03 -6.17 -0.37
CA ASN A 47 -15.96 -5.58 -1.70
C ASN A 47 -16.89 -4.36 -1.78
N GLY A 48 -16.39 -3.27 -2.38
CA GLY A 48 -17.12 -2.01 -2.43
C GLY A 48 -17.02 -1.13 -1.18
N ALA A 49 -16.34 -1.54 -0.12
CA ALA A 49 -16.17 -0.72 1.10
C ALA A 49 -15.38 0.57 0.92
N GLY A 50 -14.74 0.78 -0.24
CA GLY A 50 -13.94 1.98 -0.52
C GLY A 50 -12.43 1.81 -0.32
N LYS A 51 -11.92 0.59 -0.05
CA LYS A 51 -10.50 0.32 0.23
C LYS A 51 -9.55 0.89 -0.83
N SER A 52 -9.68 0.45 -2.09
CA SER A 52 -8.83 0.96 -3.19
C SER A 52 -9.08 2.44 -3.49
N THR A 53 -10.31 2.93 -3.23
CA THR A 53 -10.63 4.35 -3.36
C THR A 53 -9.87 5.19 -2.35
N LEU A 54 -9.69 4.69 -1.11
CA LEU A 54 -8.90 5.37 -0.08
C LEU A 54 -7.44 5.52 -0.53
N LEU A 55 -6.78 4.43 -0.96
CA LEU A 55 -5.39 4.53 -1.46
C LEU A 55 -5.28 5.45 -2.68
N LYS A 56 -6.23 5.36 -3.62
CA LYS A 56 -6.24 6.21 -4.82
C LYS A 56 -6.49 7.68 -4.49
N ALA A 57 -7.34 7.99 -3.50
CA ALA A 57 -7.55 9.36 -3.02
C ALA A 57 -6.29 9.91 -2.35
N MET A 58 -5.63 9.11 -1.49
CA MET A 58 -4.35 9.45 -0.87
C MET A 58 -3.25 9.68 -1.91
N PHE A 59 -3.29 8.99 -3.04
CA PHE A 59 -2.33 9.14 -4.14
C PHE A 59 -2.77 10.12 -5.24
N GLY A 60 -3.84 10.89 -5.02
CA GLY A 60 -4.27 11.93 -5.95
C GLY A 60 -4.84 11.42 -7.27
N LEU A 61 -5.35 10.19 -7.32
CA LEU A 61 -6.01 9.57 -8.48
C LEU A 61 -7.54 9.65 -8.40
N VAL A 62 -8.08 9.99 -7.25
CA VAL A 62 -9.52 10.20 -7.01
C VAL A 62 -9.70 11.58 -6.39
N LYS A 63 -10.75 12.26 -6.78
CA LYS A 63 -11.06 13.61 -6.29
C LYS A 63 -11.46 13.55 -4.81
N VAL A 64 -10.76 14.33 -4.00
CA VAL A 64 -11.12 14.62 -2.61
C VAL A 64 -12.13 15.75 -2.59
N HIS A 65 -13.24 15.53 -1.91
CA HIS A 65 -14.32 16.53 -1.75
C HIS A 65 -14.18 17.28 -0.43
N SER A 66 -13.77 16.59 0.65
CA SER A 66 -13.44 17.18 1.95
C SER A 66 -12.54 16.27 2.76
N GLY A 67 -12.06 16.73 3.90
CA GLY A 67 -11.07 16.05 4.71
C GLY A 67 -9.65 16.37 4.29
N THR A 68 -8.66 15.77 4.96
CA THR A 68 -7.24 16.06 4.71
C THR A 68 -6.40 14.79 4.58
N VAL A 69 -5.32 14.89 3.81
CA VAL A 69 -4.25 13.87 3.69
C VAL A 69 -2.93 14.55 4.01
N VAL A 70 -2.39 14.28 5.18
CA VAL A 70 -1.12 14.82 5.66
C VAL A 70 -0.05 13.73 5.59
N VAL A 71 1.09 14.02 4.98
CA VAL A 71 2.24 13.10 4.94
C VAL A 71 3.48 13.85 5.44
N ARG A 72 4.16 13.28 6.43
CA ARG A 72 5.32 13.91 7.10
C ARG A 72 5.02 15.35 7.54
N GLY A 73 3.86 15.59 8.12
CA GLY A 73 3.43 16.91 8.59
C GLY A 73 3.05 17.91 7.49
N GLN A 74 3.10 17.52 6.20
CA GLN A 74 2.72 18.37 5.08
C GLN A 74 1.34 17.99 4.57
N ASP A 75 0.45 18.96 4.42
CA ASP A 75 -0.85 18.76 3.76
C ASP A 75 -0.62 18.54 2.25
N LEU A 76 -0.95 17.35 1.79
CA LEU A 76 -0.84 16.93 0.39
C LEU A 76 -2.22 16.69 -0.24
N THR A 77 -3.29 17.13 0.40
CA THR A 77 -4.68 16.92 -0.02
C THR A 77 -4.91 17.39 -1.45
N GLY A 78 -5.42 16.51 -2.30
CA GLY A 78 -5.77 16.83 -3.69
C GLY A 78 -4.58 17.12 -4.63
N LEU A 79 -3.35 16.93 -4.19
CA LEU A 79 -2.20 17.04 -5.07
C LEU A 79 -2.21 15.92 -6.12
N LYS A 80 -1.69 16.23 -7.31
CA LYS A 80 -1.54 15.23 -8.39
C LYS A 80 -0.47 14.20 -8.04
N ALA A 81 -0.63 12.96 -8.51
CA ALA A 81 0.26 11.82 -8.25
C ALA A 81 1.76 12.12 -8.47
N ASN A 82 2.13 12.83 -9.54
CA ASN A 82 3.52 13.18 -9.81
C ASN A 82 4.16 14.06 -8.72
N ARG A 83 3.35 14.90 -8.05
CA ARG A 83 3.80 15.72 -6.92
C ARG A 83 3.87 14.93 -5.62
N LEU A 84 3.00 13.95 -5.45
CA LEU A 84 3.00 13.04 -4.30
C LEU A 84 4.24 12.14 -4.30
N VAL A 85 4.65 11.64 -5.46
CA VAL A 85 5.89 10.86 -5.61
C VAL A 85 7.10 11.66 -5.12
N SER A 86 7.24 12.92 -5.51
CA SER A 86 8.35 13.80 -5.05
C SER A 86 8.27 14.16 -3.55
N ARG A 87 7.15 13.91 -2.90
CA ARG A 87 6.94 14.12 -1.45
C ARG A 87 7.03 12.82 -0.64
N GLY A 88 7.50 11.73 -1.28
CA GLY A 88 7.78 10.46 -0.63
C GLY A 88 6.56 9.52 -0.51
N VAL A 89 5.58 9.64 -1.39
CA VAL A 89 4.46 8.68 -1.47
C VAL A 89 4.68 7.76 -2.66
N GLY A 90 4.89 6.47 -2.41
CA GLY A 90 4.93 5.42 -3.43
C GLY A 90 3.56 4.76 -3.59
N PHE A 91 3.21 4.30 -4.80
CA PHE A 91 1.95 3.59 -5.05
C PHE A 91 2.15 2.44 -6.03
N VAL A 92 1.60 1.27 -5.67
CA VAL A 92 1.56 0.08 -6.51
C VAL A 92 0.10 -0.27 -6.76
N PRO A 93 -0.41 -0.11 -7.99
CA PRO A 93 -1.78 -0.47 -8.32
C PRO A 93 -1.93 -1.98 -8.46
N GLN A 94 -3.15 -2.48 -8.26
CA GLN A 94 -3.51 -3.89 -8.41
C GLN A 94 -3.22 -4.43 -9.82
N ASN A 95 -3.57 -3.66 -10.86
CA ASN A 95 -3.45 -4.08 -12.26
C ASN A 95 -2.55 -3.14 -13.06
N ASN A 96 -2.07 -3.63 -14.22
CA ASN A 96 -1.23 -2.86 -15.15
C ASN A 96 -0.02 -2.23 -14.46
N ASN A 97 0.56 -2.97 -13.53
CA ASN A 97 1.57 -2.48 -12.61
C ASN A 97 3.01 -2.54 -13.17
N VAL A 98 3.22 -3.04 -14.38
CA VAL A 98 4.53 -3.05 -15.08
C VAL A 98 4.39 -2.66 -16.55
N PHE A 99 5.47 -2.15 -17.13
CA PHE A 99 5.61 -1.94 -18.57
C PHE A 99 6.12 -3.24 -19.20
N ALA A 100 5.22 -4.05 -19.75
CA ALA A 100 5.50 -5.40 -20.24
C ALA A 100 6.57 -5.48 -21.35
N THR A 101 6.66 -4.45 -22.18
CA THR A 101 7.63 -4.35 -23.29
C THR A 101 9.04 -3.94 -22.84
N LEU A 102 9.15 -3.35 -21.68
CA LEU A 102 10.42 -2.93 -21.09
C LEU A 102 11.06 -4.07 -20.28
N THR A 103 12.38 -4.01 -20.14
CA THR A 103 13.14 -4.88 -19.23
C THR A 103 12.85 -4.55 -17.76
N ILE A 104 13.30 -5.39 -16.85
CA ILE A 104 13.25 -5.13 -15.40
C ILE A 104 13.98 -3.82 -15.10
N GLU A 105 15.23 -3.66 -15.59
CA GLU A 105 16.04 -2.45 -15.35
C GLU A 105 15.34 -1.19 -15.88
N GLU A 106 14.80 -1.23 -17.08
CA GLU A 106 14.05 -0.10 -17.67
C GLU A 106 12.77 0.21 -16.89
N ASN A 107 12.04 -0.81 -16.38
CA ASN A 107 10.91 -0.59 -15.48
C ASN A 107 11.34 0.15 -14.20
N LEU A 108 12.47 -0.22 -13.61
CA LEU A 108 13.00 0.46 -12.44
C LEU A 108 13.48 1.88 -12.76
N GLN A 109 14.09 2.10 -13.94
CA GLN A 109 14.48 3.44 -14.41
C GLN A 109 13.28 4.37 -14.54
N MET A 110 12.13 3.86 -15.03
CA MET A 110 10.89 4.64 -15.08
C MET A 110 10.45 5.14 -13.70
N GLY A 111 10.77 4.39 -12.63
CA GLY A 111 10.54 4.84 -11.23
C GLY A 111 11.44 6.01 -10.81
N MET A 112 12.56 6.24 -11.49
CA MET A 112 13.57 7.27 -11.14
C MET A 112 13.54 8.51 -12.03
N TYR A 113 12.46 8.74 -12.79
CA TYR A 113 12.41 9.81 -13.80
C TYR A 113 12.68 11.21 -13.22
N GLN A 114 12.42 11.44 -11.93
CA GLN A 114 12.70 12.73 -11.26
C GLN A 114 14.12 12.82 -10.70
N ARG A 115 14.80 11.69 -10.46
CA ARG A 115 16.14 11.62 -9.84
C ARG A 115 17.06 10.63 -10.57
N PRO A 116 17.26 10.75 -11.89
CA PRO A 116 17.98 9.75 -12.67
C PRO A 116 19.43 9.52 -12.25
N LYS A 117 20.04 10.51 -11.59
CA LYS A 117 21.45 10.43 -11.10
C LYS A 117 21.62 9.41 -9.96
N ASP A 118 20.57 9.17 -9.18
CA ASP A 118 20.61 8.29 -8.01
C ASP A 118 20.25 6.84 -8.37
N PHE A 119 20.08 6.53 -9.67
CA PHE A 119 19.59 5.24 -10.14
C PHE A 119 20.41 4.07 -9.62
N LYS A 120 21.74 4.14 -9.69
CA LYS A 120 22.62 3.01 -9.30
C LYS A 120 22.42 2.64 -7.82
N GLU A 121 22.47 3.64 -6.94
CA GLU A 121 22.30 3.44 -5.49
C GLU A 121 20.93 2.82 -5.18
N ARG A 122 19.88 3.37 -5.78
CA ARG A 122 18.52 2.88 -5.54
C ARG A 122 18.28 1.51 -6.17
N PHE A 123 18.88 1.23 -7.33
CA PHE A 123 18.84 -0.08 -7.94
C PHE A 123 19.50 -1.14 -7.04
N ASP A 124 20.68 -0.84 -6.46
CA ASP A 124 21.38 -1.73 -5.55
C ASP A 124 20.54 -2.03 -4.30
N PHE A 125 19.86 -1.02 -3.74
CA PHE A 125 18.91 -1.19 -2.64
C PHE A 125 17.74 -2.12 -3.02
N VAL A 126 17.11 -1.87 -4.16
CA VAL A 126 15.97 -2.69 -4.66
C VAL A 126 16.42 -4.12 -4.99
N ALA A 127 17.61 -4.29 -5.59
CA ALA A 127 18.20 -5.60 -5.87
C ALA A 127 18.58 -6.35 -4.59
N GLY A 128 18.88 -5.64 -3.50
CA GLY A 128 19.07 -6.23 -2.17
C GLY A 128 17.78 -6.83 -1.61
N LEU A 129 16.66 -6.13 -1.76
CA LEU A 129 15.32 -6.61 -1.36
C LEU A 129 14.79 -7.71 -2.29
N PHE A 130 15.08 -7.60 -3.58
CA PHE A 130 14.60 -8.50 -4.62
C PHE A 130 15.78 -9.03 -5.46
N PRO A 131 16.60 -9.96 -4.96
CA PRO A 131 17.81 -10.42 -5.64
C PRO A 131 17.55 -10.97 -7.04
N GLU A 132 16.38 -11.56 -7.27
CA GLU A 132 15.99 -12.09 -8.58
C GLU A 132 15.85 -10.99 -9.65
N LEU A 133 15.45 -9.77 -9.27
CA LEU A 133 15.38 -8.64 -10.19
C LEU A 133 16.78 -8.21 -10.63
N GLY A 134 17.74 -8.16 -9.71
CA GLY A 134 19.12 -7.80 -10.01
C GLY A 134 19.80 -8.81 -10.96
N LYS A 135 19.59 -10.12 -10.71
CA LYS A 135 20.15 -11.20 -11.56
C LYS A 135 19.58 -11.21 -12.99
N ARG A 136 18.34 -10.80 -13.15
CA ARG A 136 17.56 -10.90 -14.43
C ARG A 136 17.21 -9.55 -15.02
N LYS A 137 17.98 -8.50 -14.71
CA LYS A 137 17.69 -7.10 -15.03
C LYS A 137 17.40 -6.83 -16.53
N ALA A 138 18.03 -7.58 -17.45
CA ALA A 138 17.83 -7.46 -18.89
C ALA A 138 16.58 -8.21 -19.41
N GLN A 139 15.88 -8.98 -18.55
CA GLN A 139 14.69 -9.73 -18.96
C GLN A 139 13.49 -8.80 -19.10
N ARG A 140 12.67 -9.01 -20.14
CA ARG A 140 11.44 -8.25 -20.37
C ARG A 140 10.37 -8.60 -19.33
N ALA A 141 9.73 -7.58 -18.74
CA ALA A 141 8.74 -7.75 -17.70
C ALA A 141 7.50 -8.54 -18.16
N GLY A 142 7.17 -8.51 -19.45
CA GLY A 142 6.06 -9.28 -20.01
C GLY A 142 6.25 -10.80 -19.94
N SER A 143 7.49 -11.30 -19.88
CA SER A 143 7.79 -12.74 -19.76
C SER A 143 7.81 -13.26 -18.33
N LEU A 144 7.62 -12.38 -17.33
CA LEU A 144 7.63 -12.73 -15.92
C LEU A 144 6.30 -13.33 -15.46
N SER A 145 6.34 -14.17 -14.44
CA SER A 145 5.15 -14.63 -13.71
C SER A 145 4.44 -13.46 -13.00
N GLY A 146 3.19 -13.67 -12.56
CA GLY A 146 2.42 -12.66 -11.84
C GLY A 146 3.14 -12.13 -10.60
N GLY A 147 3.70 -13.02 -9.76
CA GLY A 147 4.45 -12.64 -8.56
C GLY A 147 5.74 -11.90 -8.88
N GLU A 148 6.47 -12.28 -9.93
CA GLU A 148 7.67 -11.56 -10.36
C GLU A 148 7.32 -10.16 -10.90
N ARG A 149 6.23 -10.00 -11.65
CA ARG A 149 5.74 -8.68 -12.07
C ARG A 149 5.38 -7.82 -10.86
N GLN A 150 4.79 -8.41 -9.82
CA GLN A 150 4.50 -7.70 -8.59
C GLN A 150 5.76 -7.20 -7.89
N MET A 151 6.83 -8.00 -7.85
CA MET A 151 8.14 -7.56 -7.33
C MET A 151 8.72 -6.40 -8.14
N VAL A 152 8.63 -6.43 -9.49
CA VAL A 152 9.06 -5.31 -10.35
C VAL A 152 8.26 -4.05 -10.05
N ALA A 153 6.93 -4.15 -9.86
CA ALA A 153 6.08 -3.02 -9.55
C ALA A 153 6.41 -2.39 -8.19
N MET A 154 6.60 -3.22 -7.15
CA MET A 154 7.05 -2.77 -5.84
C MET A 154 8.45 -2.15 -5.91
N GLY A 155 9.39 -2.81 -6.59
CA GLY A 155 10.74 -2.29 -6.81
C GLY A 155 10.73 -0.93 -7.49
N ARG A 156 9.93 -0.74 -8.54
CA ARG A 156 9.77 0.54 -9.22
C ARG A 156 9.25 1.65 -8.29
N ALA A 157 8.28 1.35 -7.44
CA ALA A 157 7.76 2.32 -6.49
C ALA A 157 8.79 2.68 -5.41
N LEU A 158 9.68 1.75 -5.04
CA LEU A 158 10.75 1.96 -4.06
C LEU A 158 11.93 2.78 -4.60
N MET A 159 12.07 2.92 -5.92
CA MET A 159 13.18 3.65 -6.51
C MET A 159 13.26 5.10 -6.05
N MET A 160 12.12 5.78 -5.81
CA MET A 160 12.07 7.17 -5.34
C MET A 160 12.30 7.35 -3.84
N ASP A 161 12.66 6.29 -3.12
CA ASP A 161 12.85 6.31 -1.66
C ASP A 161 11.62 6.84 -0.90
N PRO A 162 10.48 6.17 -1.05
CA PRO A 162 9.24 6.65 -0.45
C PRO A 162 9.28 6.54 1.08
N ALA A 163 8.70 7.52 1.77
CA ALA A 163 8.43 7.45 3.19
C ALA A 163 7.29 6.48 3.52
N VAL A 164 6.33 6.40 2.60
CA VAL A 164 5.21 5.46 2.67
C VAL A 164 4.96 4.83 1.31
N LEU A 165 4.76 3.52 1.31
CA LEU A 165 4.38 2.72 0.15
C LEU A 165 2.92 2.30 0.28
N LEU A 166 2.09 2.70 -0.67
CA LEU A 166 0.69 2.31 -0.77
C LEU A 166 0.56 1.12 -1.71
N LEU A 167 -0.01 0.01 -1.25
CA LEU A 167 -0.17 -1.24 -2.00
C LEU A 167 -1.66 -1.59 -2.16
N ASP A 168 -2.15 -1.61 -3.40
CA ASP A 168 -3.54 -1.93 -3.73
C ASP A 168 -3.66 -3.40 -4.14
N GLU A 169 -4.09 -4.26 -3.23
CA GLU A 169 -4.28 -5.71 -3.38
C GLU A 169 -3.08 -6.44 -4.03
N PRO A 170 -1.88 -6.35 -3.44
CA PRO A 170 -0.67 -6.89 -4.05
C PRO A 170 -0.67 -8.41 -4.24
N SER A 171 -1.52 -9.14 -3.52
CA SER A 171 -1.64 -10.60 -3.63
C SER A 171 -2.74 -11.08 -4.59
N ALA A 172 -3.54 -10.15 -5.16
CA ALA A 172 -4.70 -10.50 -5.97
C ALA A 172 -4.34 -11.28 -7.24
N GLY A 173 -5.10 -12.35 -7.52
CA GLY A 173 -4.91 -13.18 -8.72
C GLY A 173 -3.66 -14.06 -8.72
N LEU A 174 -2.91 -14.10 -7.61
CA LEU A 174 -1.74 -14.97 -7.45
C LEU A 174 -2.13 -16.33 -6.86
N SER A 175 -1.35 -17.37 -7.18
CA SER A 175 -1.48 -18.66 -6.51
C SER A 175 -1.13 -18.55 -5.01
N PRO A 176 -1.64 -19.44 -4.13
CA PRO A 176 -1.39 -19.37 -2.68
C PRO A 176 0.08 -19.22 -2.31
N VAL A 177 0.96 -19.99 -2.95
CA VAL A 177 2.42 -19.92 -2.72
C VAL A 177 2.97 -18.54 -3.09
N LYS A 178 2.50 -17.95 -4.20
CA LYS A 178 2.95 -16.62 -4.63
C LYS A 178 2.34 -15.50 -3.79
N GLN A 179 1.16 -15.71 -3.21
CA GLN A 179 0.62 -14.80 -2.21
C GLN A 179 1.52 -14.75 -0.96
N ASP A 180 1.92 -15.92 -0.43
CA ASP A 180 2.81 -16.01 0.72
C ASP A 180 4.16 -15.32 0.45
N GLU A 181 4.75 -15.56 -0.73
CA GLU A 181 5.96 -14.86 -1.15
C GLU A 181 5.75 -13.33 -1.20
N THR A 182 4.61 -12.86 -1.72
CA THR A 182 4.29 -11.43 -1.81
C THR A 182 4.17 -10.81 -0.41
N PHE A 183 3.48 -11.45 0.51
CA PHE A 183 3.37 -10.98 1.90
C PHE A 183 4.74 -10.94 2.61
N LEU A 184 5.59 -11.94 2.36
CA LEU A 184 6.96 -11.93 2.87
C LEU A 184 7.74 -10.72 2.34
N ARG A 185 7.65 -10.42 1.03
CA ARG A 185 8.31 -9.25 0.43
C ARG A 185 7.79 -7.93 0.98
N VAL A 186 6.49 -7.80 1.22
CA VAL A 186 5.92 -6.61 1.87
C VAL A 186 6.51 -6.43 3.27
N HIS A 187 6.62 -7.50 4.04
CA HIS A 187 7.24 -7.46 5.36
C HIS A 187 8.74 -7.08 5.30
N GLU A 188 9.49 -7.61 4.34
CA GLU A 188 10.90 -7.24 4.12
C GLU A 188 11.07 -5.76 3.77
N ILE A 189 10.21 -5.20 2.90
CA ILE A 189 10.18 -3.76 2.58
C ILE A 189 9.95 -2.95 3.86
N ASN A 190 8.98 -3.35 4.67
CA ASN A 190 8.69 -2.66 5.94
C ASN A 190 9.87 -2.74 6.90
N ARG A 191 10.50 -3.92 7.07
CA ARG A 191 11.70 -4.09 7.91
C ARG A 191 12.92 -3.30 7.42
N ALA A 192 12.96 -2.95 6.14
CA ALA A 192 13.99 -2.04 5.59
C ALA A 192 13.69 -0.55 5.90
N GLY A 193 12.67 -0.26 6.73
CA GLY A 193 12.34 1.09 7.23
C GLY A 193 11.31 1.85 6.42
N VAL A 194 10.69 1.23 5.40
CA VAL A 194 9.60 1.85 4.62
C VAL A 194 8.27 1.62 5.33
N SER A 195 7.53 2.68 5.63
CA SER A 195 6.16 2.54 6.13
C SER A 195 5.26 2.01 5.02
N VAL A 196 4.33 1.10 5.33
CA VAL A 196 3.48 0.47 4.32
C VAL A 196 2.01 0.63 4.72
N ILE A 197 1.17 1.02 3.76
CA ILE A 197 -0.29 0.94 3.87
C ILE A 197 -0.77 0.00 2.77
N MET A 198 -1.33 -1.13 3.14
CA MET A 198 -1.72 -2.18 2.22
C MET A 198 -3.23 -2.44 2.31
N VAL A 199 -3.90 -2.35 1.17
CA VAL A 199 -5.28 -2.87 1.01
C VAL A 199 -5.21 -4.32 0.58
N GLU A 200 -6.01 -5.17 1.20
CA GLU A 200 -6.08 -6.60 0.84
C GLU A 200 -7.49 -7.16 0.93
N GLN A 201 -7.76 -8.10 0.03
CA GLN A 201 -8.97 -8.91 0.07
C GLN A 201 -8.78 -10.12 0.99
N ASN A 202 -7.56 -10.68 1.04
CA ASN A 202 -7.20 -11.75 1.97
C ASN A 202 -6.96 -11.16 3.37
N ALA A 203 -8.07 -10.86 4.07
CA ALA A 203 -8.04 -10.20 5.36
C ALA A 203 -7.21 -10.98 6.39
N ARG A 204 -7.32 -12.32 6.43
CA ARG A 204 -6.58 -13.16 7.39
C ARG A 204 -5.07 -13.02 7.22
N ARG A 205 -4.58 -13.11 5.98
CA ARG A 205 -3.15 -12.94 5.67
C ARG A 205 -2.66 -11.52 5.95
N CYS A 206 -3.45 -10.52 5.60
CA CYS A 206 -3.15 -9.13 5.90
C CYS A 206 -2.97 -8.91 7.41
N LEU A 207 -3.93 -9.38 8.24
CA LEU A 207 -3.89 -9.25 9.69
C LEU A 207 -2.74 -10.02 10.37
N GLN A 208 -2.22 -11.07 9.73
CA GLN A 208 -1.08 -11.84 10.25
C GLN A 208 0.23 -11.06 10.20
N ILE A 209 0.39 -10.15 9.24
CA ILE A 209 1.66 -9.45 9.03
C ILE A 209 1.64 -7.96 9.41
N CYS A 210 0.45 -7.35 9.51
CA CYS A 210 0.36 -5.93 9.85
C CYS A 210 0.50 -5.69 11.36
N ASP A 211 1.07 -4.54 11.71
CA ASP A 211 1.14 -4.07 13.10
C ASP A 211 -0.26 -3.67 13.57
N ARG A 212 -0.98 -2.92 12.74
CA ARG A 212 -2.32 -2.42 12.99
C ARG A 212 -3.14 -2.47 11.71
N ALA A 213 -4.46 -2.60 11.83
CA ALA A 213 -5.34 -2.56 10.67
C ALA A 213 -6.59 -1.73 10.93
N TYR A 214 -7.16 -1.28 9.83
CA TYR A 214 -8.47 -0.64 9.74
C TYR A 214 -9.42 -1.54 8.96
N VAL A 215 -10.61 -1.72 9.49
CA VAL A 215 -11.71 -2.38 8.79
C VAL A 215 -12.58 -1.28 8.18
N LEU A 216 -12.61 -1.20 6.86
CA LEU A 216 -13.49 -0.28 6.16
C LEU A 216 -14.84 -0.91 5.90
N ASP A 217 -15.89 -0.14 6.16
CA ASP A 217 -17.26 -0.47 5.76
C ASP A 217 -17.97 0.80 5.27
N GLN A 218 -18.66 0.71 4.13
CA GLN A 218 -19.42 1.80 3.51
C GLN A 218 -18.66 3.15 3.45
N GLY A 219 -17.37 3.10 3.16
CA GLY A 219 -16.52 4.28 3.02
C GLY A 219 -16.05 4.92 4.33
N LYS A 220 -16.19 4.22 5.46
CA LYS A 220 -15.75 4.66 6.79
C LYS A 220 -14.84 3.61 7.43
N ASP A 221 -14.01 4.04 8.36
CA ASP A 221 -13.22 3.19 9.26
C ASP A 221 -14.11 2.70 10.41
N ALA A 222 -14.66 1.49 10.27
CA ALA A 222 -15.60 0.90 11.23
C ALA A 222 -14.91 0.34 12.48
N TYR A 223 -13.73 -0.29 12.30
CA TYR A 223 -12.96 -0.88 13.39
C TYR A 223 -11.45 -0.62 13.17
N THR A 224 -10.72 -0.47 14.26
CA THR A 224 -9.25 -0.39 14.25
C THR A 224 -8.67 -1.16 15.43
N GLY A 225 -7.52 -1.75 15.23
CA GLY A 225 -6.79 -2.50 16.27
C GLY A 225 -5.53 -3.14 15.69
N THR A 226 -4.75 -3.79 16.54
CA THR A 226 -3.64 -4.62 16.06
C THR A 226 -4.17 -5.79 15.24
N GLY A 227 -3.35 -6.30 14.30
CA GLY A 227 -3.76 -7.46 13.50
C GLY A 227 -4.17 -8.66 14.38
N ARG A 228 -3.47 -8.84 15.51
CA ARG A 228 -3.76 -9.92 16.48
C ARG A 228 -5.09 -9.73 17.21
N GLU A 229 -5.44 -8.49 17.56
CA GLU A 229 -6.73 -8.18 18.21
C GLU A 229 -7.88 -8.40 17.25
N LEU A 230 -7.79 -7.86 16.03
CA LEU A 230 -8.83 -7.99 15.01
C LEU A 230 -9.05 -9.45 14.55
N MET A 231 -8.01 -10.28 14.52
CA MET A 231 -8.17 -11.72 14.26
C MET A 231 -8.95 -12.46 15.32
N LYS A 232 -9.09 -11.91 16.53
CA LYS A 232 -9.83 -12.51 17.65
C LYS A 232 -11.18 -11.83 17.89
N ASP A 233 -11.45 -10.71 17.26
CA ASP A 233 -12.71 -9.97 17.41
C ASP A 233 -13.87 -10.74 16.76
N PRO A 234 -14.90 -11.16 17.52
CA PRO A 234 -16.00 -11.96 16.98
C PRO A 234 -16.76 -11.28 15.85
N LYS A 235 -16.91 -9.94 15.90
CA LYS A 235 -17.59 -9.18 14.85
C LYS A 235 -16.78 -9.13 13.58
N VAL A 236 -15.46 -8.90 13.69
CA VAL A 236 -14.55 -8.90 12.54
C VAL A 236 -14.50 -10.29 11.91
N ILE A 237 -14.44 -11.35 12.72
CA ILE A 237 -14.47 -12.73 12.24
C ILE A 237 -15.77 -12.99 11.48
N GLN A 238 -16.92 -12.69 12.09
CA GLN A 238 -18.23 -12.95 11.50
C GLN A 238 -18.46 -12.20 10.19
N LEU A 239 -18.06 -10.92 10.14
CA LEU A 239 -18.39 -10.03 9.02
C LEU A 239 -17.35 -10.07 7.88
N TYR A 240 -16.06 -10.30 8.20
CA TYR A 240 -14.99 -10.05 7.24
C TYR A 240 -13.97 -11.19 7.08
N LEU A 241 -13.88 -12.13 8.03
CA LEU A 241 -12.95 -13.26 7.92
C LEU A 241 -13.62 -14.54 7.44
N GLY A 242 -14.97 -14.55 7.37
CA GLY A 242 -15.77 -15.71 6.97
C GLY A 242 -15.75 -16.85 8.00
N THR A 243 -16.72 -17.76 7.91
CA THR A 243 -16.85 -18.96 8.73
C THR A 243 -15.85 -20.05 8.32
N LEU A 244 -14.57 -19.73 8.16
CA LEU A 244 -13.48 -20.72 8.00
C LEU A 244 -12.89 -21.11 9.37
N ALA A 245 -13.70 -21.02 10.44
CA ALA A 245 -13.28 -21.39 11.78
C ALA A 245 -13.43 -22.88 12.11
N ASP A 246 -13.96 -23.69 11.21
CA ASP A 246 -14.23 -25.12 11.49
C ASP A 246 -13.51 -26.05 10.51
N THR A 247 -12.18 -25.99 10.45
CA THR A 247 -11.32 -27.15 10.05
C THR A 247 -9.95 -26.96 10.70
N ALA A 248 -9.86 -27.33 11.96
CA ALA A 248 -8.60 -27.68 12.62
C ALA A 248 -8.44 -29.22 12.57
#